data_dbe9f2e46d139469e61ed95f7a632bc9
#
_entry.id   dbe9f2e46d139469e61ed95f7a632bc9
#
_cell.length_a   1.000
_cell.length_b   1.000
_cell.length_c   1.000
_cell.angle_alpha   90.00
_cell.angle_beta   90.00
_cell.angle_gamma   90.00
#
_symmetry.space_group_name_H-M   'P 1'
#
loop_
_entity.id
_entity.type
_entity.pdbx_description
1 polymer ?
#
loop_
_entity_poly.entity_id
_entity_poly.type
_entity_poly.pdbx_seq_one_letter_code
_entity_poly.pdbx_strand_id
1 'polypeptide(L)'
;MQIKTFNQDGKARFVLSGSFTFDAYRDFKTEYTPILDSGAFKEMEIDLGGVEYLDSSALGMLLLLKERVGNKPVILSNAKGTVKSVLEIANFHQLFTMK
;
A
#
# COMPACT_ATOMS: atom_id res chain seq x y z
N MET A 1 -7.48 -10.58 -4.57
CA MET A 1 -6.33 -9.69 -4.83
C MET A 1 -5.05 -10.50 -4.87
N GLN A 2 -4.16 -10.17 -5.78
CA GLN A 2 -2.83 -10.78 -5.83
C GLN A 2 -1.79 -9.77 -5.35
N ILE A 3 -0.76 -10.27 -4.67
CA ILE A 3 0.30 -9.43 -4.13
C ILE A 3 1.64 -10.05 -4.52
N LYS A 4 2.50 -9.24 -5.11
CA LYS A 4 3.91 -9.61 -5.35
C LYS A 4 4.78 -8.72 -4.49
N THR A 5 5.73 -9.31 -3.79
CA THR A 5 6.58 -8.60 -2.84
C THR A 5 8.02 -8.60 -3.32
N PHE A 6 8.63 -7.42 -3.34
CA PHE A 6 10.03 -7.22 -3.68
C PHE A 6 10.69 -6.43 -2.56
N ASN A 7 11.87 -6.85 -2.13
CA ASN A 7 12.63 -6.13 -1.11
C ASN A 7 14.07 -6.06 -1.59
N GLN A 8 14.46 -4.91 -2.11
CA GLN A 8 15.75 -4.74 -2.76
C GLN A 8 16.29 -3.33 -2.52
N ASP A 9 17.57 -3.24 -2.16
CA ASP A 9 18.29 -1.97 -1.99
C ASP A 9 17.60 -0.99 -1.02
N GLY A 10 17.02 -1.54 0.05
CA GLY A 10 16.34 -0.74 1.05
C GLY A 10 14.92 -0.34 0.68
N LYS A 11 14.43 -0.78 -0.46
CA LYS A 11 13.06 -0.49 -0.89
C LYS A 11 12.21 -1.75 -0.82
N ALA A 12 11.17 -1.71 -0.01
CA ALA A 12 10.17 -2.77 0.06
C ALA A 12 9.02 -2.37 -0.86
N ARG A 13 8.73 -3.19 -1.87
CA ARG A 13 7.72 -2.88 -2.86
C ARG A 13 6.68 -4.00 -2.92
N PHE A 14 5.42 -3.62 -2.83
CA PHE A 14 4.28 -4.53 -2.92
C PHE A 14 3.47 -4.15 -4.14
N VAL A 15 3.36 -5.08 -5.10
CA VAL A 15 2.60 -4.87 -6.32
C VAL A 15 1.26 -5.56 -6.17
N LEU A 16 0.20 -4.77 -6.09
CA LEU A 16 -1.16 -5.26 -5.87
C LEU A 16 -1.94 -5.29 -7.18
N SER A 17 -2.78 -6.31 -7.34
CA SER A 17 -3.66 -6.40 -8.50
C SER A 17 -5.00 -7.00 -8.11
N GLY A 18 -6.06 -6.59 -8.81
CA GLY A 18 -7.41 -7.04 -8.56
C GLY A 18 -8.20 -6.08 -7.67
N SER A 19 -9.09 -6.62 -6.85
CA SER A 19 -9.94 -5.82 -5.98
C SER A 19 -9.34 -5.74 -4.58
N PHE A 20 -9.08 -4.52 -4.14
CA PHE A 20 -8.53 -4.27 -2.81
C PHE A 20 -9.67 -3.95 -1.87
N THR A 21 -10.20 -5.00 -1.24
CA THR A 21 -11.36 -4.90 -0.38
C THR A 21 -11.08 -5.55 0.97
N PHE A 22 -12.09 -5.56 1.84
CA PHE A 22 -11.99 -6.17 3.16
C PHE A 22 -11.43 -7.59 3.10
N ASP A 23 -11.78 -8.36 2.07
CA ASP A 23 -11.33 -9.74 1.93
C ASP A 23 -9.81 -9.87 1.78
N ALA A 24 -9.14 -8.81 1.37
CA ALA A 24 -7.70 -8.81 1.18
C ALA A 24 -6.91 -8.52 2.46
N TYR A 25 -7.58 -8.23 3.55
CA TYR A 25 -6.92 -7.79 4.78
C TYR A 25 -5.86 -8.76 5.27
N ARG A 26 -6.22 -10.04 5.38
CA ARG A 26 -5.30 -11.06 5.89
C ARG A 26 -4.07 -11.20 5.00
N ASP A 27 -4.29 -11.32 3.68
CA ASP A 27 -3.21 -11.52 2.74
C ASP A 27 -2.26 -10.32 2.71
N PHE A 28 -2.81 -9.12 2.72
CA PHE A 28 -2.03 -7.90 2.71
C PHE A 28 -1.17 -7.82 3.98
N LYS A 29 -1.78 -8.05 5.13
CA LYS A 29 -1.08 -8.02 6.41
C LYS A 29 0.01 -9.09 6.48
N THR A 30 -0.28 -10.29 5.99
CA THR A 30 0.69 -11.39 5.97
C THR A 30 1.91 -11.04 5.13
N GLU A 31 1.72 -10.32 4.01
CA GLU A 31 2.82 -9.96 3.13
C GLU A 31 3.70 -8.87 3.73
N TYR A 32 3.13 -7.85 4.38
CA TYR A 32 3.95 -6.75 4.85
C TYR A 32 4.53 -6.95 6.26
N THR A 33 3.93 -7.79 7.10
CA THR A 33 4.35 -7.93 8.49
C THR A 33 5.83 -8.38 8.63
N PRO A 34 6.32 -9.39 7.89
CA PRO A 34 7.73 -9.76 8.01
C PRO A 34 8.69 -8.63 7.66
N ILE A 35 8.32 -7.82 6.67
CA ILE A 35 9.13 -6.68 6.26
C ILE A 35 9.17 -5.61 7.37
N LEU A 36 8.01 -5.31 7.96
CA LEU A 36 7.95 -4.38 9.08
C LEU A 36 8.76 -4.87 10.27
N ASP A 37 8.63 -6.14 10.61
CA ASP A 37 9.33 -6.71 11.77
C ASP A 37 10.83 -6.73 11.56
N SER A 38 11.29 -6.92 10.34
CA SER A 38 12.72 -6.90 10.04
C SER A 38 13.33 -5.52 10.18
N GLY A 39 12.55 -4.47 9.91
CA GLY A 39 13.04 -3.10 9.88
C GLY A 39 14.07 -2.83 8.79
N ALA A 40 14.33 -3.79 7.92
CA ALA A 40 15.41 -3.72 6.95
C ALA A 40 14.97 -3.06 5.64
N PHE A 41 14.34 -1.88 5.75
CA PHE A 41 13.94 -1.10 4.59
C PHE A 41 14.03 0.39 4.93
N LYS A 42 14.27 1.22 3.93
CA LYS A 42 14.33 2.66 4.06
C LYS A 42 13.04 3.33 3.61
N GLU A 43 12.36 2.74 2.65
CA GLU A 43 11.08 3.21 2.16
C GLU A 43 10.22 2.03 1.72
N MET A 44 8.92 2.26 1.65
CA MET A 44 7.97 1.23 1.23
C MET A 44 7.12 1.80 0.09
N GLU A 45 6.93 0.99 -0.94
CA GLU A 45 6.08 1.37 -2.06
C GLU A 45 4.95 0.37 -2.22
N ILE A 46 3.73 0.89 -2.34
CA ILE A 46 2.54 0.11 -2.66
C ILE A 46 2.14 0.48 -4.08
N ASP A 47 2.37 -0.43 -5.02
CA ASP A 47 2.05 -0.20 -6.43
C ASP A 47 0.60 -0.62 -6.68
N LEU A 48 -0.23 0.36 -7.01
CA LEU A 48 -1.67 0.18 -7.19
C LEU A 48 -2.06 0.09 -8.67
N GLY A 49 -1.08 -0.03 -9.56
CA GLY A 49 -1.35 -0.03 -11.00
C GLY A 49 -2.27 -1.15 -11.48
N GLY A 50 -2.26 -2.29 -10.80
CA GLY A 50 -3.14 -3.41 -11.12
C GLY A 50 -4.43 -3.44 -10.32
N VAL A 51 -4.65 -2.50 -9.42
CA VAL A 51 -5.86 -2.45 -8.60
C VAL A 51 -6.98 -1.81 -9.39
N GLU A 52 -8.07 -2.54 -9.57
CA GLU A 52 -9.23 -2.09 -10.33
C GLU A 52 -10.27 -1.40 -9.47
N TYR A 53 -10.31 -1.74 -8.19
CA TYR A 53 -11.32 -1.26 -7.26
C TYR A 53 -10.77 -1.31 -5.84
N LEU A 54 -11.15 -0.34 -5.02
CA LEU A 54 -10.90 -0.40 -3.58
C LEU A 54 -12.10 0.13 -2.82
N ASP A 55 -12.31 -0.41 -1.63
CA ASP A 55 -13.39 0.03 -0.74
C ASP A 55 -12.82 0.82 0.44
N SER A 56 -13.70 1.28 1.33
CA SER A 56 -13.27 2.02 2.51
C SER A 56 -12.40 1.20 3.45
N SER A 57 -12.56 -0.12 3.46
CA SER A 57 -11.70 -1.00 4.25
C SER A 57 -10.25 -0.93 3.77
N ALA A 58 -10.05 -0.86 2.45
CA ALA A 58 -8.71 -0.74 1.88
C ALA A 58 -8.04 0.57 2.32
N LEU A 59 -8.78 1.66 2.37
CA LEU A 59 -8.26 2.92 2.88
C LEU A 59 -7.79 2.78 4.32
N GLY A 60 -8.58 2.11 5.15
CA GLY A 60 -8.21 1.84 6.54
C GLY A 60 -6.97 0.98 6.65
N MET A 61 -6.82 -0.03 5.80
CA MET A 61 -5.64 -0.88 5.78
C MET A 61 -4.38 -0.10 5.43
N LEU A 62 -4.45 0.80 4.46
CA LEU A 62 -3.33 1.64 4.07
C LEU A 62 -2.94 2.60 5.20
N LEU A 63 -3.92 3.19 5.88
CA LEU A 63 -3.67 4.07 7.01
C LEU A 63 -3.00 3.31 8.15
N LEU A 64 -3.46 2.11 8.46
CA LEU A 64 -2.86 1.28 9.49
C LEU A 64 -1.41 0.93 9.15
N LEU A 65 -1.16 0.57 7.89
CA LEU A 65 0.20 0.30 7.42
C LEU A 65 1.10 1.52 7.62
N LYS A 66 0.62 2.70 7.23
CA LYS A 66 1.37 3.95 7.37
C LYS A 66 1.74 4.20 8.83
N GLU A 67 0.80 4.00 9.72
CA GLU A 67 1.01 4.16 11.15
C GLU A 67 2.08 3.19 11.67
N ARG A 68 2.04 1.95 11.24
CA ARG A 68 3.00 0.92 11.67
C ARG A 68 4.39 1.15 11.10
N VAL A 69 4.49 1.70 9.90
CA VAL A 69 5.78 2.02 9.29
C VAL A 69 6.47 3.16 10.03
N GLY A 70 5.69 4.10 10.55
CA GLY A 70 6.22 5.23 11.32
C GLY A 70 6.82 6.30 10.42
N ASN A 71 8.08 6.67 10.66
CA ASN A 71 8.70 7.81 10.01
C ASN A 71 9.22 7.55 8.60
N LYS A 72 9.32 6.30 8.19
CA LYS A 72 9.81 5.97 6.86
C LYS A 72 8.76 6.33 5.81
N PRO A 73 9.19 6.79 4.62
CA PRO A 73 8.22 7.14 3.58
C PRO A 73 7.44 5.93 3.09
N VAL A 74 6.14 6.13 2.86
CA VAL A 74 5.30 5.15 2.18
C VAL A 74 4.81 5.79 0.90
N ILE A 75 5.11 5.16 -0.22
CA ILE A 75 4.78 5.64 -1.56
C ILE A 75 3.60 4.84 -2.09
N LEU A 76 2.58 5.52 -2.58
CA LEU A 76 1.49 4.90 -3.33
C LEU A 76 1.72 5.24 -4.79
N SER A 77 1.97 4.22 -5.62
CA SER A 77 2.34 4.45 -7.00
C SER A 77 1.32 3.90 -7.98
N ASN A 78 1.29 4.52 -9.15
CA ASN A 78 0.53 4.05 -10.31
C ASN A 78 -0.99 3.97 -10.11
N ALA A 79 -1.53 4.64 -9.09
CA ALA A 79 -2.98 4.74 -8.93
C ALA A 79 -3.57 5.48 -10.12
N LYS A 80 -4.67 4.99 -10.65
CA LYS A 80 -5.31 5.58 -11.81
C LYS A 80 -6.83 5.41 -11.75
N GLY A 81 -7.54 6.20 -12.56
CA GLY A 81 -8.99 6.10 -12.66
C GLY A 81 -9.67 6.32 -11.32
N THR A 82 -10.65 5.49 -11.03
CA THR A 82 -11.46 5.58 -9.80
C THR A 82 -10.61 5.41 -8.55
N VAL A 83 -9.61 4.53 -8.59
CA VAL A 83 -8.71 4.31 -7.45
C VAL A 83 -8.00 5.61 -7.10
N LYS A 84 -7.44 6.28 -8.09
CA LYS A 84 -6.77 7.57 -7.88
C LYS A 84 -7.72 8.61 -7.31
N SER A 85 -8.94 8.70 -7.86
CA SER A 85 -9.94 9.66 -7.40
C SER A 85 -10.31 9.44 -5.94
N VAL A 86 -10.50 8.19 -5.53
CA VAL A 86 -10.85 7.87 -4.15
C VAL A 86 -9.73 8.28 -3.20
N LEU A 87 -8.48 8.02 -3.56
CA LEU A 87 -7.33 8.39 -2.74
C LEU A 87 -7.21 9.92 -2.62
N GLU A 88 -7.46 10.65 -3.69
CA GLU A 88 -7.43 12.12 -3.68
C GLU A 88 -8.53 12.69 -2.78
N ILE A 89 -9.76 12.18 -2.89
CA ILE A 89 -10.88 12.61 -2.07
C ILE A 89 -10.60 12.34 -0.58
N ALA A 90 -9.93 11.24 -0.28
CA ALA A 90 -9.57 10.89 1.08
C ALA A 90 -8.33 11.66 1.59
N ASN A 91 -7.76 12.55 0.78
CA ASN A 91 -6.58 13.36 1.12
C ASN A 91 -5.34 12.53 1.43
N PHE A 92 -5.20 11.39 0.81
CA PHE A 92 -4.07 10.50 1.03
C PHE A 92 -2.73 11.11 0.62
N HIS A 93 -2.75 12.09 -0.29
CA HIS A 93 -1.55 12.82 -0.68
C HIS A 93 -0.90 13.59 0.47
N GLN A 94 -1.63 13.81 1.56
CA GLN A 94 -1.07 14.48 2.75
C GLN A 94 -0.31 13.50 3.65
N LEU A 95 -0.58 12.20 3.52
CA LEU A 95 0.01 11.17 4.38
C LEU A 95 1.01 10.29 3.64
N PHE A 96 0.82 10.12 2.35
CA PHE A 96 1.64 9.27 1.51
C PHE A 96 2.30 10.07 0.41
N THR A 97 3.42 9.58 -0.07
CA THR A 97 4.01 10.13 -1.30
C THR A 97 3.27 9.49 -2.47
N MET A 98 2.64 10.30 -3.30
CA MET A 98 1.88 9.81 -4.45
C MET A 98 2.74 9.91 -5.71
N LYS A 99 2.88 8.82 -6.44
CA LYS A 99 3.67 8.78 -7.69
C LYS A 99 2.96 8.14 -8.86
#